data_c34c7588b8ff2a5a4325ffdc43fd4b63
#
_entry.id   c34c7588b8ff2a5a4325ffdc43fd4b63
#
_cell.length_a   1.000
_cell.length_b   1.000
_cell.length_c   1.000
_cell.angle_alpha   90.00
_cell.angle_beta   90.00
_cell.angle_gamma   90.00
#
_symmetry.space_group_name_H-M   'P 1'
#
loop_
_entity.id
_entity.type
_entity.pdbx_description
1 polymer ?
#
loop_
_entity_poly.entity_id
_entity_poly.type
_entity_poly.pdbx_seq_one_letter_code
_entity_poly.pdbx_strand_id
1 'polypeptide(L)'
;ARRAMAMASHQMDAIFAAKNDLSAIEDTLTRAIASITSDLSDVTRLGADQVAFAPLVADAHTAVDKAQSARSGIGDPLIALEELRTAEATLDAALEPLRSEEDAEKRRRTSASERIAEAETLLEQADRYVQGRRGAIDLDTRSQLSQAHSALAQARAATESAEAASH
;
A
#
# COMPACT_ATOMS: atom_id res chain seq x y z
N ALA A 1 33.43 33.38 41.38
CA ALA A 1 33.91 32.49 40.31
C ALA A 1 33.10 31.17 40.25
N ARG A 2 32.98 30.34 41.30
CA ARG A 2 32.30 29.06 41.29
C ARG A 2 30.80 29.13 40.89
N ARG A 3 30.05 30.14 41.39
CA ARG A 3 28.62 30.32 41.02
C ARG A 3 28.45 30.72 39.53
N ALA A 4 29.32 31.52 38.96
CA ALA A 4 29.26 31.87 37.55
C ALA A 4 29.56 30.69 36.65
N MET A 5 30.51 29.81 37.02
CA MET A 5 30.79 28.59 36.28
C MET A 5 29.62 27.60 36.35
N ALA A 6 28.97 27.44 37.50
CA ALA A 6 27.80 26.54 37.63
C ALA A 6 26.60 27.06 36.81
N MET A 7 26.38 28.38 36.78
CA MET A 7 25.33 28.99 35.90
C MET A 7 25.63 28.79 34.41
N ALA A 8 26.90 29.00 34.01
CA ALA A 8 27.30 28.79 32.62
C ALA A 8 27.15 27.32 32.20
N SER A 9 27.52 26.35 33.05
CA SER A 9 27.32 24.90 32.81
C SER A 9 25.83 24.60 32.63
N HIS A 10 24.97 25.06 33.53
CA HIS A 10 23.53 24.82 33.44
C HIS A 10 22.91 25.44 32.18
N GLN A 11 23.36 26.62 31.79
CA GLN A 11 22.91 27.22 30.51
C GLN A 11 23.35 26.41 29.29
N MET A 12 24.59 25.92 29.30
CA MET A 12 25.05 25.03 28.21
C MET A 12 24.27 23.74 28.14
N ASP A 13 23.99 23.10 29.29
CA ASP A 13 23.19 21.89 29.33
C ASP A 13 21.76 22.13 28.79
N ALA A 14 21.15 23.26 29.12
CA ALA A 14 19.84 23.65 28.58
C ALA A 14 19.87 23.91 27.06
N ILE A 15 20.95 24.51 26.53
CA ILE A 15 21.13 24.72 25.08
C ILE A 15 21.31 23.38 24.37
N PHE A 16 22.08 22.46 24.93
CA PHE A 16 22.24 21.10 24.35
C PHE A 16 20.94 20.31 24.36
N ALA A 17 20.15 20.37 25.43
CA ALA A 17 18.84 19.75 25.49
C ALA A 17 17.89 20.33 24.41
N ALA A 18 17.79 21.66 24.32
CA ALA A 18 16.96 22.32 23.31
C ALA A 18 17.39 21.98 21.87
N LYS A 19 18.69 21.87 21.61
CA LYS A 19 19.23 21.43 20.31
C LYS A 19 18.81 20.00 19.98
N ASN A 20 18.89 19.09 20.96
CA ASN A 20 18.48 17.69 20.76
C ASN A 20 16.96 17.57 20.51
N ASP A 21 16.15 18.35 21.23
CA ASP A 21 14.70 18.40 21.03
C ASP A 21 14.35 18.92 19.63
N LEU A 22 15.03 19.97 19.17
CA LEU A 22 14.84 20.51 17.83
C LEU A 22 15.21 19.48 16.75
N SER A 23 16.34 18.79 16.91
CA SER A 23 16.76 17.74 15.97
C SER A 23 15.75 16.60 15.92
N ALA A 24 15.16 16.20 17.04
CA ALA A 24 14.13 15.17 17.10
C ALA A 24 12.84 15.60 16.39
N ILE A 25 12.48 16.89 16.47
CA ILE A 25 11.33 17.46 15.74
C ILE A 25 11.62 17.48 14.23
N GLU A 26 12.81 17.89 13.80
CA GLU A 26 13.23 17.88 12.39
C GLU A 26 13.19 16.47 11.78
N ASP A 27 13.66 15.46 12.52
CA ASP A 27 13.57 14.04 12.10
C ASP A 27 12.12 13.58 11.99
N THR A 28 11.26 14.04 12.89
CA THR A 28 9.83 13.70 12.88
C THR A 28 9.13 14.36 11.70
N LEU A 29 9.40 15.64 11.42
CA LEU A 29 8.90 16.34 10.23
C LEU A 29 9.35 15.65 8.94
N THR A 30 10.60 15.21 8.87
CA THR A 30 11.13 14.50 7.70
C THR A 30 10.37 13.21 7.42
N ARG A 31 10.08 12.43 8.46
CA ARG A 31 9.31 11.18 8.33
C ARG A 31 7.85 11.45 7.95
N ALA A 32 7.21 12.44 8.55
CA ALA A 32 5.84 12.80 8.24
C ALA A 32 5.69 13.36 6.80
N ILE A 33 6.64 14.15 6.31
CA ILE A 33 6.68 14.58 4.90
C ILE A 33 6.81 13.37 3.96
N ALA A 34 7.65 12.41 4.29
CA ALA A 34 7.81 11.21 3.46
C ALA A 34 6.52 10.37 3.44
N SER A 35 5.84 10.23 4.57
CA SER A 35 4.57 9.50 4.70
C SER A 35 3.48 10.13 3.82
N ILE A 36 3.19 11.42 4.00
CA ILE A 36 2.14 12.11 3.21
C ILE A 36 2.49 12.17 1.71
N THR A 37 3.78 12.21 1.37
CA THR A 37 4.21 12.15 -0.04
C THR A 37 3.92 10.78 -0.65
N SER A 38 4.04 9.71 0.12
CA SER A 38 3.63 8.36 -0.28
C SER A 38 2.12 8.29 -0.51
N ASP A 39 1.31 8.86 0.38
CA ASP A 39 -0.15 8.90 0.25
C ASP A 39 -0.59 9.70 -0.98
N LEU A 40 0.07 10.82 -1.27
CA LEU A 40 -0.16 11.59 -2.50
C LEU A 40 0.15 10.78 -3.77
N SER A 41 1.16 9.91 -3.72
CA SER A 41 1.46 8.98 -4.82
C SER A 41 0.38 7.92 -4.97
N ASP A 42 -0.17 7.45 -3.85
CA ASP A 42 -1.26 6.47 -3.83
C ASP A 42 -2.56 7.02 -4.44
N VAL A 43 -2.86 8.32 -4.30
CA VAL A 43 -4.02 8.96 -4.96
C VAL A 43 -4.00 8.69 -6.47
N THR A 44 -2.84 8.83 -7.10
CA THR A 44 -2.68 8.59 -8.53
C THR A 44 -2.67 7.09 -8.86
N ARG A 45 -1.94 6.30 -8.10
CA ARG A 45 -1.76 4.86 -8.31
C ARG A 45 -3.07 4.08 -8.16
N LEU A 46 -3.90 4.44 -7.18
CA LEU A 46 -5.18 3.79 -6.91
C LEU A 46 -6.32 4.29 -7.80
N GLY A 47 -6.05 5.24 -8.72
CA GLY A 47 -7.06 5.78 -9.62
C GLY A 47 -8.18 6.53 -8.88
N ALA A 48 -7.85 7.19 -7.76
CA ALA A 48 -8.81 7.95 -6.97
C ALA A 48 -9.49 9.03 -7.83
N ASP A 49 -10.78 9.28 -7.56
CA ASP A 49 -11.52 10.36 -8.22
C ASP A 49 -10.82 11.71 -7.99
N GLN A 50 -10.22 12.25 -9.05
CA GLN A 50 -9.44 13.48 -8.99
C GLN A 50 -10.25 14.67 -8.48
N VAL A 51 -11.54 14.73 -8.77
CA VAL A 51 -12.42 15.83 -8.32
C VAL A 51 -12.68 15.71 -6.82
N ALA A 52 -12.96 14.51 -6.33
CA ALA A 52 -13.22 14.27 -4.90
C ALA A 52 -11.95 14.45 -4.05
N PHE A 53 -10.79 14.05 -4.57
CA PHE A 53 -9.51 14.14 -3.86
C PHE A 53 -8.79 15.47 -4.01
N ALA A 54 -9.17 16.34 -4.98
CA ALA A 54 -8.52 17.62 -5.23
C ALA A 54 -8.33 18.50 -3.98
N PRO A 55 -9.32 18.72 -3.11
CA PRO A 55 -9.14 19.51 -1.91
C PRO A 55 -8.15 18.85 -0.93
N LEU A 56 -8.22 17.55 -0.74
CA LEU A 56 -7.32 16.80 0.16
C LEU A 56 -5.87 16.86 -0.32
N VAL A 57 -5.67 16.73 -1.63
CA VAL A 57 -4.35 16.86 -2.27
C VAL A 57 -3.80 18.27 -2.11
N ALA A 58 -4.63 19.31 -2.28
CA ALA A 58 -4.22 20.69 -2.08
C ALA A 58 -3.83 20.99 -0.62
N ASP A 59 -4.61 20.49 0.33
CA ASP A 59 -4.31 20.62 1.76
C ASP A 59 -3.03 19.89 2.13
N ALA A 60 -2.82 18.68 1.60
CA ALA A 60 -1.61 17.92 1.80
C ALA A 60 -0.37 18.64 1.26
N HIS A 61 -0.42 19.18 0.05
CA HIS A 61 0.68 19.98 -0.51
C HIS A 61 0.97 21.23 0.34
N THR A 62 -0.07 21.92 0.78
CA THR A 62 0.08 23.12 1.64
C THR A 62 0.76 22.76 2.97
N ALA A 63 0.38 21.65 3.57
CA ALA A 63 1.00 21.17 4.81
C ALA A 63 2.47 20.77 4.61
N VAL A 64 2.79 20.10 3.49
CA VAL A 64 4.17 19.75 3.12
C VAL A 64 5.02 21.00 2.93
N ASP A 65 4.54 22.02 2.22
CA ASP A 65 5.27 23.27 1.98
C ASP A 65 5.55 24.02 3.29
N LYS A 66 4.59 24.06 4.21
CA LYS A 66 4.77 24.64 5.55
C LYS A 66 5.81 23.86 6.36
N ALA A 67 5.75 22.54 6.33
CA ALA A 67 6.70 21.68 7.04
C ALA A 67 8.12 21.83 6.49
N GLN A 68 8.29 21.94 5.17
CA GLN A 68 9.59 22.22 4.55
C GLN A 68 10.12 23.60 4.92
N SER A 69 9.25 24.62 4.96
CA SER A 69 9.60 25.96 5.40
C SER A 69 10.06 25.99 6.86
N ALA A 70 9.33 25.28 7.74
CA ALA A 70 9.69 25.16 9.15
C ALA A 70 11.05 24.48 9.36
N ARG A 71 11.37 23.46 8.57
CA ARG A 71 12.72 22.83 8.57
C ARG A 71 13.83 23.79 8.12
N SER A 72 13.50 24.75 7.27
CA SER A 72 14.43 25.81 6.83
C SER A 72 14.51 26.98 7.80
N GLY A 73 13.89 26.87 8.97
CA GLY A 73 13.88 27.92 10.00
C GLY A 73 12.83 29.03 9.78
N ILE A 74 11.84 28.76 8.89
CA ILE A 74 10.76 29.69 8.59
C ILE A 74 9.45 29.12 9.14
N GLY A 75 8.98 29.65 10.27
CA GLY A 75 7.76 29.18 10.94
C GLY A 75 8.02 28.35 12.16
N ASP A 76 6.91 27.90 12.78
CA ASP A 76 6.95 27.05 13.97
C ASP A 76 6.90 25.56 13.55
N PRO A 77 7.93 24.77 13.88
CA PRO A 77 7.99 23.37 13.47
C PRO A 77 6.94 22.49 14.17
N LEU A 78 6.46 22.84 15.36
CA LEU A 78 5.41 22.10 16.05
C LEU A 78 4.05 22.30 15.41
N ILE A 79 3.73 23.56 15.05
CA ILE A 79 2.50 23.88 14.33
C ILE A 79 2.49 23.20 12.95
N ALA A 80 3.61 23.28 12.24
CA ALA A 80 3.75 22.62 10.93
C ALA A 80 3.59 21.11 11.02
N LEU A 81 4.12 20.47 12.08
CA LEU A 81 3.96 19.03 12.31
C LEU A 81 2.50 18.66 12.60
N GLU A 82 1.77 19.47 13.36
CA GLU A 82 0.35 19.23 13.66
C GLU A 82 -0.52 19.36 12.39
N GLU A 83 -0.29 20.41 11.59
CA GLU A 83 -0.99 20.59 10.32
C GLU A 83 -0.70 19.42 9.34
N LEU A 84 0.56 18.99 9.26
CA LEU A 84 0.98 17.89 8.41
C LEU A 84 0.31 16.58 8.83
N ARG A 85 0.25 16.27 10.12
CA ARG A 85 -0.43 15.09 10.66
C ARG A 85 -1.93 15.12 10.42
N THR A 86 -2.54 16.29 10.51
CA THR A 86 -3.98 16.43 10.24
C THR A 86 -4.29 16.18 8.78
N ALA A 87 -3.49 16.74 7.87
CA ALA A 87 -3.64 16.51 6.43
C ALA A 87 -3.39 15.03 6.06
N GLU A 88 -2.33 14.42 6.62
CA GLU A 88 -2.01 13.00 6.47
C GLU A 88 -3.18 12.11 6.92
N ALA A 89 -3.68 12.30 8.13
CA ALA A 89 -4.78 11.50 8.66
C ALA A 89 -6.06 11.61 7.81
N THR A 90 -6.33 12.79 7.28
CA THR A 90 -7.51 13.02 6.43
C THR A 90 -7.37 12.34 5.07
N LEU A 91 -6.18 12.43 4.46
CA LEU A 91 -5.87 11.79 3.19
C LEU A 91 -5.84 10.27 3.33
N ASP A 92 -5.21 9.75 4.38
CA ASP A 92 -5.13 8.33 4.68
C ASP A 92 -6.52 7.71 4.89
N ALA A 93 -7.38 8.36 5.67
CA ALA A 93 -8.76 7.92 5.86
C ALA A 93 -9.56 7.88 4.56
N ALA A 94 -9.32 8.80 3.63
CA ALA A 94 -9.96 8.80 2.33
C ALA A 94 -9.42 7.72 1.38
N LEU A 95 -8.12 7.35 1.50
CA LEU A 95 -7.47 6.32 0.71
C LEU A 95 -7.76 4.89 1.21
N GLU A 96 -8.08 4.71 2.48
CA GLU A 96 -8.29 3.39 3.11
C GLU A 96 -9.29 2.49 2.36
N PRO A 97 -10.47 2.97 1.91
CA PRO A 97 -11.37 2.14 1.11
C PRO A 97 -10.74 1.64 -0.18
N LEU A 98 -9.99 2.50 -0.90
CA LEU A 98 -9.33 2.15 -2.17
C LEU A 98 -8.22 1.11 -1.96
N ARG A 99 -7.41 1.27 -0.92
CA ARG A 99 -6.39 0.30 -0.52
C ARG A 99 -7.01 -1.05 -0.16
N SER A 100 -8.11 -1.02 0.60
CA SER A 100 -8.85 -2.23 0.99
C SER A 100 -9.42 -2.98 -0.22
N GLU A 101 -9.96 -2.25 -1.21
CA GLU A 101 -10.45 -2.83 -2.47
C GLU A 101 -9.31 -3.44 -3.29
N GLU A 102 -8.17 -2.77 -3.43
CA GLU A 102 -6.99 -3.27 -4.11
C GLU A 102 -6.49 -4.57 -3.47
N ASP A 103 -6.38 -4.60 -2.14
CA ASP A 103 -5.96 -5.77 -1.38
C ASP A 103 -6.96 -6.94 -1.50
N ALA A 104 -8.25 -6.65 -1.49
CA ALA A 104 -9.28 -7.65 -1.68
C ALA A 104 -9.21 -8.25 -3.10
N GLU A 105 -8.99 -7.44 -4.11
CA GLU A 105 -8.81 -7.88 -5.48
C GLU A 105 -7.55 -8.74 -5.64
N LYS A 106 -6.43 -8.30 -5.07
CA LYS A 106 -5.18 -9.07 -5.06
C LYS A 106 -5.36 -10.45 -4.42
N ARG A 107 -6.05 -10.51 -3.28
CA ARG A 107 -6.37 -11.80 -2.63
C ARG A 107 -7.26 -12.68 -3.49
N ARG A 108 -8.29 -12.12 -4.17
CA ARG A 108 -9.15 -12.88 -5.10
C ARG A 108 -8.35 -13.48 -6.24
N ARG A 109 -7.44 -12.71 -6.86
CA ARG A 109 -6.58 -13.18 -7.95
C ARG A 109 -5.65 -14.29 -7.50
N THR A 110 -4.98 -14.12 -6.35
CA THR A 110 -4.11 -15.17 -5.78
C THR A 110 -4.90 -16.45 -5.54
N SER A 111 -6.08 -16.37 -4.92
CA SER A 111 -6.92 -17.55 -4.67
C SER A 111 -7.43 -18.20 -5.97
N ALA A 112 -7.74 -17.41 -7.01
CA ALA A 112 -8.12 -17.94 -8.32
C ALA A 112 -6.96 -18.73 -8.97
N SER A 113 -5.75 -18.16 -8.96
CA SER A 113 -4.55 -18.82 -9.49
C SER A 113 -4.23 -20.12 -8.76
N GLU A 114 -4.34 -20.13 -7.43
CA GLU A 114 -4.13 -21.34 -6.62
C GLU A 114 -5.13 -22.44 -6.97
N ARG A 115 -6.42 -22.09 -7.11
CA ARG A 115 -7.47 -23.06 -7.48
C ARG A 115 -7.29 -23.60 -8.90
N ILE A 116 -6.83 -22.77 -9.83
CA ILE A 116 -6.51 -23.21 -11.19
C ILE A 116 -5.37 -24.21 -11.14
N ALA A 117 -4.29 -23.95 -10.43
CA ALA A 117 -3.14 -24.85 -10.29
C ALA A 117 -3.54 -26.20 -9.63
N GLU A 118 -4.41 -26.15 -8.62
CA GLU A 118 -4.95 -27.36 -7.99
C GLU A 118 -5.79 -28.18 -9.00
N ALA A 119 -6.68 -27.53 -9.74
CA ALA A 119 -7.52 -28.17 -10.75
C ALA A 119 -6.68 -28.80 -11.88
N GLU A 120 -5.60 -28.16 -12.30
CA GLU A 120 -4.63 -28.71 -13.25
C GLU A 120 -4.01 -30.00 -12.75
N THR A 121 -3.54 -29.99 -11.50
CA THR A 121 -2.95 -31.18 -10.87
C THR A 121 -3.94 -32.35 -10.80
N LEU A 122 -5.19 -32.07 -10.45
CA LEU A 122 -6.24 -33.09 -10.40
C LEU A 122 -6.61 -33.63 -11.79
N LEU A 123 -6.69 -32.75 -12.79
CA LEU A 123 -6.96 -33.15 -14.17
C LEU A 123 -5.83 -34.03 -14.75
N GLU A 124 -4.56 -33.67 -14.50
CA GLU A 124 -3.43 -34.49 -14.91
C GLU A 124 -3.45 -35.87 -14.26
N GLN A 125 -3.87 -35.96 -13.01
CA GLN A 125 -4.05 -37.27 -12.33
C GLN A 125 -5.19 -38.07 -12.96
N ALA A 126 -6.32 -37.42 -13.26
CA ALA A 126 -7.45 -38.06 -13.92
C ALA A 126 -7.08 -38.55 -15.33
N ASP A 127 -6.37 -37.74 -16.12
CA ASP A 127 -5.88 -38.15 -17.43
C ASP A 127 -4.99 -39.37 -17.37
N ARG A 128 -4.04 -39.40 -16.46
CA ARG A 128 -3.17 -40.57 -16.26
C ARG A 128 -3.95 -41.81 -15.89
N TYR A 129 -4.97 -41.66 -15.03
CA TYR A 129 -5.83 -42.78 -14.65
C TYR A 129 -6.64 -43.29 -15.83
N VAL A 130 -7.27 -42.42 -16.64
CA VAL A 130 -8.06 -42.78 -17.83
C VAL A 130 -7.18 -43.42 -18.89
N GLN A 131 -5.96 -42.92 -19.13
CA GLN A 131 -5.02 -43.45 -20.09
C GLN A 131 -4.58 -44.87 -19.73
N GLY A 132 -4.36 -45.17 -18.45
CA GLY A 132 -3.98 -46.49 -17.96
C GLY A 132 -5.10 -47.54 -18.04
N ARG A 133 -6.36 -47.12 -18.24
CA ARG A 133 -7.56 -48.00 -18.22
C ARG A 133 -8.49 -47.80 -19.41
N ARG A 134 -7.96 -47.47 -20.59
CA ARG A 134 -8.71 -47.09 -21.80
C ARG A 134 -9.85 -48.04 -22.19
N GLY A 135 -9.72 -49.36 -21.89
CA GLY A 135 -10.73 -50.34 -22.21
C GLY A 135 -11.86 -50.51 -21.18
N ALA A 136 -11.71 -49.91 -19.98
CA ALA A 136 -12.63 -50.08 -18.86
C ALA A 136 -13.42 -48.78 -18.53
N ILE A 137 -13.11 -47.67 -19.18
CA ILE A 137 -13.73 -46.38 -18.93
C ILE A 137 -14.80 -46.07 -19.96
N ASP A 138 -16.00 -45.75 -19.48
CA ASP A 138 -17.16 -45.44 -20.28
C ASP A 138 -17.04 -44.08 -21.01
N LEU A 139 -17.98 -43.88 -21.96
CA LEU A 139 -18.01 -42.64 -22.76
C LEU A 139 -18.38 -41.39 -21.93
N ASP A 140 -19.22 -41.61 -20.90
CA ASP A 140 -19.68 -40.49 -20.05
C ASP A 140 -18.52 -39.91 -19.24
N THR A 141 -17.71 -40.77 -18.59
CA THR A 141 -16.51 -40.32 -17.87
C THR A 141 -15.52 -39.58 -18.77
N ARG A 142 -15.34 -39.99 -20.02
CA ARG A 142 -14.48 -39.29 -20.98
C ARG A 142 -15.08 -37.92 -21.37
N SER A 143 -16.39 -37.85 -21.52
CA SER A 143 -17.09 -36.60 -21.78
C SER A 143 -16.93 -35.60 -20.63
N GLN A 144 -17.10 -36.08 -19.39
CA GLN A 144 -16.91 -35.26 -18.18
C GLN A 144 -15.47 -34.72 -18.06
N LEU A 145 -14.46 -35.55 -18.35
CA LEU A 145 -13.06 -35.14 -18.36
C LEU A 145 -12.81 -34.08 -19.43
N SER A 146 -13.36 -34.23 -20.62
CA SER A 146 -13.26 -33.21 -21.67
C SER A 146 -13.94 -31.88 -21.29
N GLN A 147 -15.07 -31.92 -20.61
CA GLN A 147 -15.75 -30.74 -20.09
C GLN A 147 -14.93 -30.05 -19.01
N ALA A 148 -14.29 -30.80 -18.11
CA ALA A 148 -13.41 -30.26 -17.08
C ALA A 148 -12.19 -29.56 -17.68
N HIS A 149 -11.57 -30.11 -18.73
CA HIS A 149 -10.50 -29.44 -19.47
C HIS A 149 -10.97 -28.14 -20.10
N SER A 150 -12.15 -28.14 -20.71
CA SER A 150 -12.73 -26.91 -21.31
C SER A 150 -13.00 -25.85 -20.25
N ALA A 151 -13.56 -26.22 -19.12
CA ALA A 151 -13.83 -25.32 -18.01
C ALA A 151 -12.53 -24.71 -17.43
N LEU A 152 -11.48 -25.52 -17.28
CA LEU A 152 -10.17 -25.05 -16.83
C LEU A 152 -9.53 -24.05 -17.82
N ALA A 153 -9.61 -24.36 -19.12
CA ALA A 153 -9.12 -23.44 -20.16
C ALA A 153 -9.86 -22.09 -20.14
N GLN A 154 -11.18 -22.11 -19.93
CA GLN A 154 -11.98 -20.90 -19.78
C GLN A 154 -11.59 -20.09 -18.52
N ALA A 155 -11.39 -20.77 -17.39
CA ALA A 155 -10.96 -20.13 -16.14
C ALA A 155 -9.59 -19.44 -16.30
N ARG A 156 -8.63 -20.10 -16.97
CA ARG A 156 -7.33 -19.52 -17.29
C ARG A 156 -7.45 -18.28 -18.15
N ALA A 157 -8.19 -18.38 -19.26
CA ALA A 157 -8.38 -17.23 -20.17
C ALA A 157 -9.04 -16.04 -19.47
N ALA A 158 -9.99 -16.29 -18.56
CA ALA A 158 -10.61 -15.23 -17.75
C ALA A 158 -9.62 -14.57 -16.79
N THR A 159 -8.73 -15.36 -16.15
CA THR A 159 -7.71 -14.82 -15.26
C THR A 159 -6.67 -14.00 -16.01
N GLU A 160 -6.16 -14.49 -17.13
CA GLU A 160 -5.22 -13.78 -18.01
C GLU A 160 -5.81 -12.47 -18.55
N SER A 161 -7.09 -12.49 -18.96
CA SER A 161 -7.80 -11.28 -19.42
C SER A 161 -7.96 -10.24 -18.32
N ALA A 162 -8.22 -10.67 -17.07
CA ALA A 162 -8.31 -9.78 -15.91
C ALA A 162 -6.94 -9.16 -15.53
N GLU A 163 -5.86 -9.90 -15.70
CA GLU A 163 -4.50 -9.39 -15.50
C GLU A 163 -4.13 -8.35 -16.56
N ALA A 164 -4.43 -8.64 -17.84
CA ALA A 164 -4.15 -7.72 -18.96
C ALA A 164 -4.92 -6.40 -18.86
N ALA A 165 -6.13 -6.39 -18.28
CA ALA A 165 -6.95 -5.20 -18.08
C ALA A 165 -6.48 -4.32 -16.90
N SER A 166 -5.53 -4.80 -16.08
CA SER A 166 -5.04 -4.12 -14.88
C SER A 166 -3.68 -3.43 -15.08
N HIS A 167 -3.11 -3.55 -16.28
CA HIS A 167 -1.87 -2.90 -16.74
C HIS A 167 -2.18 -1.81 -17.74
#